data_3dcc73daf3cbf7b71b9ceb553ffec60a
#
_entry.id   3dcc73daf3cbf7b71b9ceb553ffec60a
#
_cell.length_a   1.000
_cell.length_b   1.000
_cell.length_c   1.000
_cell.angle_alpha   90.00
_cell.angle_beta   90.00
_cell.angle_gamma   90.00
#
_symmetry.space_group_name_H-M   'P 1'
#
loop_
_entity.id
_entity.type
_entity.pdbx_description
1 polymer ?
#
loop_
_entity_poly.entity_id
_entity_poly.type
_entity_poly.pdbx_seq_one_letter_code
_entity_poly.pdbx_strand_id
1 'polypeptide(L)'
;PRYWWGKQMGGFESISETTMADIIRARGFPIVDHRGVGIGKLAEWGADTKPELTDEEALNLGARLQADVVILGKAIASPTASVMGDNLKSFKVILNVRVLGTETGDELVNISRTSVTANVDETAGGREALKMAGTLAGDDLAMQLATEWRKLAEKPSQMEVFVEGTGNLANFVKFRRALTGISGVEGIRVKEIKPNETTLIVDYKGKTEQLASALMLQNFENFGVNIYEINKQNLKVALVSNQ
;
A
#
# COMPACT_ATOMS: atom_id res chain seq x y z
N PRO A 1 20.12 2.62 3.04
CA PRO A 1 20.99 1.46 2.77
C PRO A 1 22.36 1.63 3.41
N ARG A 2 22.83 0.56 4.05
CA ARG A 2 24.19 0.48 4.58
C ARG A 2 25.07 -0.22 3.59
N TYR A 3 26.31 0.25 3.40
CA TYR A 3 27.30 -0.48 2.65
C TYR A 3 28.57 -0.66 3.48
N TRP A 4 29.20 -1.81 3.29
CA TRP A 4 30.45 -2.16 3.91
C TRP A 4 31.58 -2.00 2.92
N TRP A 5 32.66 -1.45 3.42
CA TRP A 5 33.82 -1.13 2.65
C TRP A 5 35.06 -1.73 3.32
N GLY A 6 35.45 -2.91 2.92
CA GLY A 6 36.57 -3.60 3.54
C GLY A 6 36.38 -3.81 5.05
N LYS A 7 37.36 -3.45 5.87
CA LYS A 7 37.32 -3.56 7.33
C LYS A 7 36.68 -2.35 8.05
N GLN A 8 36.33 -1.29 7.34
CA GLN A 8 35.70 -0.10 7.90
C GLN A 8 34.24 -0.03 7.53
N MET A 9 33.39 0.31 8.50
CA MET A 9 32.00 0.67 8.21
C MET A 9 32.00 1.95 7.37
N GLY A 10 31.58 1.84 6.12
CA GLY A 10 31.31 2.98 5.27
C GLY A 10 30.19 3.86 5.82
N GLY A 11 30.13 5.10 5.36
CA GLY A 11 29.09 6.04 5.75
C GLY A 11 27.68 5.49 5.42
N PHE A 12 26.71 5.97 6.18
CA PHE A 12 25.31 5.67 5.94
C PHE A 12 24.77 6.59 4.83
N GLU A 13 24.56 6.07 3.64
CA GLU A 13 23.98 6.83 2.52
C GLU A 13 22.77 6.10 1.97
N SER A 14 21.64 6.79 1.85
CA SER A 14 20.38 6.26 1.33
C SER A 14 20.26 6.37 -0.21
N ILE A 15 21.38 6.14 -0.94
CA ILE A 15 21.44 6.36 -2.39
C ILE A 15 20.41 5.52 -3.14
N SER A 16 20.38 4.21 -2.89
CA SER A 16 19.42 3.30 -3.55
C SER A 16 18.00 3.64 -3.18
N GLU A 17 17.73 3.95 -1.90
CA GLU A 17 16.42 4.37 -1.41
C GLU A 17 15.94 5.65 -2.08
N THR A 18 16.78 6.70 -2.07
CA THR A 18 16.43 7.97 -2.70
C THR A 18 16.16 7.79 -4.19
N THR A 19 17.01 7.03 -4.88
CA THR A 19 16.84 6.75 -6.33
C THR A 19 15.54 6.00 -6.60
N MET A 20 15.23 4.95 -5.83
CA MET A 20 13.96 4.23 -5.95
C MET A 20 12.75 5.14 -5.68
N ALA A 21 12.80 5.92 -4.60
CA ALA A 21 11.72 6.83 -4.24
C ALA A 21 11.43 7.86 -5.34
N ASP A 22 12.48 8.41 -5.96
CA ASP A 22 12.32 9.37 -7.07
C ASP A 22 11.66 8.73 -8.29
N ILE A 23 12.03 7.49 -8.63
CA ILE A 23 11.43 6.75 -9.74
C ILE A 23 9.97 6.41 -9.45
N ILE A 24 9.68 5.89 -8.28
CA ILE A 24 8.32 5.52 -7.85
C ILE A 24 7.41 6.76 -7.86
N ARG A 25 7.92 7.90 -7.36
CA ARG A 25 7.22 9.18 -7.39
C ARG A 25 6.96 9.66 -8.81
N ALA A 26 7.96 9.55 -9.71
CA ALA A 26 7.83 9.91 -11.12
C ALA A 26 6.81 9.05 -11.87
N ARG A 27 6.53 7.82 -11.40
CA ARG A 27 5.50 6.92 -11.91
C ARG A 27 4.12 7.17 -11.31
N GLY A 28 3.96 8.23 -10.48
CA GLY A 28 2.68 8.68 -9.94
C GLY A 28 2.28 8.10 -8.58
N PHE A 29 3.16 7.35 -7.91
CA PHE A 29 2.89 6.87 -6.57
C PHE A 29 3.31 7.93 -5.53
N PRO A 30 2.42 8.35 -4.64
CA PRO A 30 2.79 9.26 -3.56
C PRO A 30 3.74 8.55 -2.58
N ILE A 31 4.85 9.21 -2.26
CA ILE A 31 5.83 8.71 -1.28
C ILE A 31 5.73 9.56 -0.03
N VAL A 32 5.49 8.92 1.11
CA VAL A 32 5.58 9.55 2.42
C VAL A 32 7.05 9.65 2.82
N ASP A 33 7.53 10.86 3.05
CA ASP A 33 8.92 11.06 3.46
C ASP A 33 9.06 10.86 4.98
N HIS A 34 9.51 9.69 5.38
CA HIS A 34 9.79 9.35 6.78
C HIS A 34 10.92 10.20 7.38
N ARG A 35 11.79 10.79 6.56
CA ARG A 35 12.89 11.69 7.00
C ARG A 35 12.37 13.06 7.46
N GLY A 36 11.20 13.48 7.01
CA GLY A 36 10.50 14.67 7.49
C GLY A 36 9.90 14.50 8.88
N VAL A 37 9.76 13.26 9.34
CA VAL A 37 9.43 12.96 10.74
C VAL A 37 10.74 13.07 11.53
N GLY A 38 10.90 14.12 12.34
CA GLY A 38 12.15 14.42 13.04
C GLY A 38 12.77 13.19 13.73
N ILE A 39 14.09 13.13 13.69
CA ILE A 39 14.91 12.00 14.20
C ILE A 39 14.46 11.54 15.60
N GLY A 40 14.07 12.47 16.50
CA GLY A 40 13.54 12.14 17.81
C GLY A 40 12.27 11.29 17.81
N LYS A 41 11.37 11.51 16.86
CA LYS A 41 10.15 10.70 16.72
C LYS A 41 10.43 9.32 16.14
N LEU A 42 11.38 9.21 15.20
CA LEU A 42 11.82 7.91 14.68
C LEU A 42 12.52 7.08 15.76
N ALA A 43 13.31 7.73 16.63
CA ALA A 43 13.93 7.09 17.78
C ALA A 43 12.90 6.62 18.82
N GLU A 44 11.87 7.42 19.14
CA GLU A 44 10.72 6.99 19.97
C GLU A 44 9.99 5.77 19.39
N TRP A 45 9.96 5.66 18.06
CA TRP A 45 9.31 4.54 17.37
C TRP A 45 10.23 3.34 17.16
N GLY A 46 11.46 3.39 17.70
CA GLY A 46 12.44 2.30 17.60
C GLY A 46 13.12 2.16 16.23
N ALA A 47 12.84 3.08 15.30
CA ALA A 47 13.31 2.99 13.92
C ALA A 47 14.73 3.55 13.69
N ASP A 48 15.24 4.39 14.61
CA ASP A 48 16.48 5.16 14.37
C ASP A 48 17.77 4.42 14.79
N THR A 49 17.66 3.39 15.62
CA THR A 49 18.83 2.74 16.23
C THR A 49 19.21 1.40 15.63
N LYS A 50 18.34 0.82 14.83
CA LYS A 50 18.56 -0.52 14.25
C LYS A 50 18.94 -0.44 12.77
N PRO A 51 19.92 -1.28 12.34
CA PRO A 51 20.31 -1.37 10.94
C PRO A 51 19.24 -1.94 10.02
N GLU A 52 18.30 -2.69 10.57
CA GLU A 52 17.22 -3.36 9.87
C GLU A 52 15.98 -3.32 10.78
N LEU A 53 14.86 -2.84 10.25
CA LEU A 53 13.57 -2.95 10.90
C LEU A 53 13.04 -4.37 10.72
N THR A 54 12.40 -4.90 11.75
CA THR A 54 11.56 -6.09 11.60
C THR A 54 10.29 -5.73 10.83
N ASP A 55 9.60 -6.73 10.30
CA ASP A 55 8.34 -6.51 9.58
C ASP A 55 7.30 -5.82 10.48
N GLU A 56 7.22 -6.22 11.75
CA GLU A 56 6.33 -5.60 12.73
C GLU A 56 6.65 -4.12 12.99
N GLU A 57 7.93 -3.78 13.17
CA GLU A 57 8.37 -2.39 13.36
C GLU A 57 8.09 -1.54 12.13
N ALA A 58 8.29 -2.10 10.93
CA ALA A 58 8.02 -1.45 9.67
C ALA A 58 6.52 -1.20 9.45
N LEU A 59 5.66 -2.19 9.74
CA LEU A 59 4.21 -2.07 9.65
C LEU A 59 3.67 -1.04 10.64
N ASN A 60 4.18 -1.04 11.88
CA ASN A 60 3.83 -0.02 12.89
C ASN A 60 4.21 1.39 12.43
N LEU A 61 5.38 1.55 11.81
CA LEU A 61 5.80 2.84 11.23
C LEU A 61 4.88 3.25 10.09
N GLY A 62 4.56 2.33 9.18
CA GLY A 62 3.63 2.56 8.07
C GLY A 62 2.25 3.03 8.54
N ALA A 63 1.69 2.34 9.55
CA ALA A 63 0.40 2.70 10.12
C ALA A 63 0.40 4.10 10.75
N ARG A 64 1.45 4.48 11.47
CA ARG A 64 1.62 5.83 12.05
C ARG A 64 1.76 6.92 10.99
N LEU A 65 2.38 6.59 9.87
CA LEU A 65 2.54 7.49 8.72
C LEU A 65 1.34 7.47 7.77
N GLN A 66 0.32 6.67 8.05
CA GLN A 66 -0.86 6.47 7.20
C GLN A 66 -0.48 6.04 5.77
N ALA A 67 0.58 5.23 5.66
CA ALA A 67 1.00 4.67 4.40
C ALA A 67 0.25 3.37 4.10
N ASP A 68 -0.20 3.17 2.87
CA ASP A 68 -0.90 1.95 2.44
C ASP A 68 0.06 0.75 2.37
N VAL A 69 1.32 1.02 2.03
CA VAL A 69 2.38 0.01 1.96
C VAL A 69 3.68 0.51 2.56
N VAL A 70 4.49 -0.42 3.02
CA VAL A 70 5.85 -0.16 3.50
C VAL A 70 6.85 -0.86 2.59
N ILE A 71 7.88 -0.13 2.17
CA ILE A 71 8.96 -0.65 1.33
C ILE A 71 10.20 -0.82 2.19
N LEU A 72 10.64 -2.06 2.34
CA LEU A 72 11.87 -2.43 3.03
C LEU A 72 12.95 -2.78 2.03
N GLY A 73 14.13 -2.15 2.15
CA GLY A 73 15.24 -2.39 1.24
C GLY A 73 16.56 -2.56 1.95
N LYS A 74 17.38 -3.52 1.45
CA LYS A 74 18.76 -3.73 1.89
C LYS A 74 19.67 -3.76 0.67
N ALA A 75 20.58 -2.79 0.59
CA ALA A 75 21.60 -2.72 -0.46
C ALA A 75 22.99 -2.92 0.13
N ILE A 76 23.76 -3.83 -0.45
CA ILE A 76 25.14 -4.09 -0.07
C ILE A 76 26.02 -3.89 -1.28
N ALA A 77 26.92 -2.90 -1.22
CA ALA A 77 27.96 -2.67 -2.21
C ALA A 77 29.27 -3.32 -1.73
N SER A 78 29.92 -4.07 -2.58
CA SER A 78 31.22 -4.70 -2.32
C SER A 78 32.13 -4.60 -3.54
N PRO A 79 33.45 -4.43 -3.34
CA PRO A 79 34.40 -4.57 -4.41
C PRO A 79 34.38 -6.02 -4.93
N THR A 80 34.59 -6.17 -6.24
CA THR A 80 34.69 -7.47 -6.90
C THR A 80 35.94 -7.49 -7.83
N ALA A 81 36.32 -8.66 -8.29
CA ALA A 81 37.46 -8.80 -9.17
C ALA A 81 37.28 -7.94 -10.45
N SER A 82 38.26 -7.13 -10.75
CA SER A 82 38.28 -6.35 -12.00
C SER A 82 38.69 -7.24 -13.16
N VAL A 83 37.90 -7.19 -14.24
CA VAL A 83 38.20 -7.84 -15.52
C VAL A 83 38.80 -6.86 -16.54
N MET A 84 38.96 -5.58 -16.17
CA MET A 84 39.34 -4.50 -17.09
C MET A 84 40.72 -3.86 -16.80
N GLY A 85 41.60 -4.57 -16.10
CA GLY A 85 42.98 -4.10 -15.80
C GLY A 85 43.14 -3.54 -14.38
N ASP A 86 44.37 -3.32 -13.94
CA ASP A 86 44.77 -3.04 -12.57
C ASP A 86 44.31 -1.68 -12.02
N ASN A 87 43.99 -0.72 -12.90
CA ASN A 87 43.61 0.63 -12.54
C ASN A 87 42.07 0.82 -12.35
N LEU A 88 41.28 -0.14 -12.79
CA LEU A 88 39.80 -0.10 -12.67
C LEU A 88 39.34 -1.09 -11.62
N LYS A 89 38.65 -0.57 -10.59
CA LYS A 89 38.01 -1.40 -9.56
C LYS A 89 36.58 -1.66 -9.97
N SER A 90 36.14 -2.89 -9.84
CA SER A 90 34.74 -3.27 -10.08
C SER A 90 33.98 -3.33 -8.74
N PHE A 91 32.74 -2.87 -8.76
CA PHE A 91 31.84 -2.82 -7.59
C PHE A 91 30.55 -3.55 -7.92
N LYS A 92 30.18 -4.48 -7.07
CA LYS A 92 28.93 -5.23 -7.17
C LYS A 92 27.99 -4.78 -6.06
N VAL A 93 26.75 -4.47 -6.41
CA VAL A 93 25.66 -4.25 -5.46
C VAL A 93 24.65 -5.38 -5.57
N ILE A 94 24.21 -5.87 -4.42
CA ILE A 94 23.01 -6.71 -4.29
C ILE A 94 22.00 -5.87 -3.51
N LEU A 95 20.86 -5.61 -4.13
CA LEU A 95 19.74 -4.89 -3.55
C LEU A 95 18.54 -5.82 -3.47
N ASN A 96 18.07 -6.08 -2.25
CA ASN A 96 16.83 -6.80 -1.99
C ASN A 96 15.78 -5.81 -1.48
N VAL A 97 14.58 -5.88 -2.05
CA VAL A 97 13.46 -5.00 -1.70
C VAL A 97 12.21 -5.86 -1.49
N ARG A 98 11.51 -5.63 -0.39
CA ARG A 98 10.21 -6.22 -0.10
C ARG A 98 9.18 -5.11 0.12
N VAL A 99 7.95 -5.35 -0.28
CA VAL A 99 6.81 -4.46 -0.04
C VAL A 99 5.78 -5.20 0.78
N LEU A 100 5.41 -4.60 1.90
CA LEU A 100 4.39 -5.14 2.79
C LEU A 100 3.15 -4.24 2.76
N GLY A 101 1.97 -4.84 2.70
CA GLY A 101 0.70 -4.12 2.91
C GLY A 101 0.55 -3.73 4.36
N THR A 102 0.36 -2.44 4.66
CA THR A 102 0.35 -1.95 6.05
C THR A 102 -0.82 -2.51 6.86
N GLU A 103 -1.99 -2.68 6.25
CA GLU A 103 -3.18 -3.20 6.94
C GLU A 103 -3.17 -4.72 7.11
N THR A 104 -2.63 -5.46 6.13
CA THR A 104 -2.70 -6.93 6.11
C THR A 104 -1.42 -7.61 6.59
N GLY A 105 -0.28 -6.92 6.50
CA GLY A 105 1.04 -7.51 6.73
C GLY A 105 1.52 -8.43 5.60
N ASP A 106 0.73 -8.59 4.54
CA ASP A 106 1.09 -9.46 3.42
C ASP A 106 2.27 -8.91 2.62
N GLU A 107 3.16 -9.79 2.19
CA GLU A 107 4.21 -9.45 1.23
C GLU A 107 3.60 -9.35 -0.17
N LEU A 108 3.52 -8.12 -0.70
CA LEU A 108 2.93 -7.83 -2.01
C LEU A 108 3.94 -7.98 -3.14
N VAL A 109 5.19 -7.59 -2.89
CA VAL A 109 6.28 -7.58 -3.88
C VAL A 109 7.59 -7.96 -3.22
N ASN A 110 8.40 -8.75 -3.94
CA ASN A 110 9.76 -9.10 -3.54
C ASN A 110 10.67 -9.04 -4.76
N ILE A 111 11.71 -8.19 -4.69
CA ILE A 111 12.63 -7.94 -5.80
C ILE A 111 14.05 -8.08 -5.31
N SER A 112 14.88 -8.78 -6.10
CA SER A 112 16.33 -8.76 -5.95
C SER A 112 16.97 -8.24 -7.23
N ARG A 113 17.85 -7.24 -7.11
CA ARG A 113 18.60 -6.68 -8.23
C ARG A 113 20.08 -6.64 -7.92
N THR A 114 20.85 -6.96 -8.95
CA THR A 114 22.31 -6.87 -8.91
C THR A 114 22.75 -5.87 -9.94
N SER A 115 23.66 -4.98 -9.57
CA SER A 115 24.37 -4.10 -10.49
C SER A 115 25.87 -4.27 -10.34
N VAL A 116 26.61 -4.03 -11.40
CA VAL A 116 28.07 -4.00 -11.42
C VAL A 116 28.51 -2.75 -12.15
N THR A 117 29.41 -2.00 -11.54
CA THR A 117 30.05 -0.83 -12.15
C THR A 117 31.55 -0.94 -12.03
N ALA A 118 32.28 -0.19 -12.85
CA ALA A 118 33.74 -0.10 -12.77
C ALA A 118 34.12 1.38 -12.64
N ASN A 119 35.00 1.70 -11.68
CA ASN A 119 35.47 3.06 -11.46
C ASN A 119 36.91 3.04 -10.94
N VAL A 120 37.65 4.10 -11.19
CA VAL A 120 39.01 4.27 -10.63
C VAL A 120 38.95 4.68 -9.16
N ASP A 121 37.87 5.41 -8.77
CA ASP A 121 37.61 5.83 -7.40
C ASP A 121 36.64 4.85 -6.73
N GLU A 122 37.04 4.36 -5.60
CA GLU A 122 36.32 3.33 -4.85
C GLU A 122 34.98 3.83 -4.31
N THR A 123 34.96 5.04 -3.78
CA THR A 123 33.74 5.64 -3.24
C THR A 123 32.75 5.99 -4.34
N ALA A 124 33.24 6.60 -5.43
CA ALA A 124 32.42 6.92 -6.58
C ALA A 124 31.81 5.66 -7.24
N GLY A 125 32.64 4.60 -7.40
CA GLY A 125 32.19 3.35 -8.00
C GLY A 125 31.09 2.64 -7.18
N GLY A 126 31.26 2.59 -5.87
CA GLY A 126 30.23 2.03 -4.98
C GLY A 126 28.92 2.83 -4.99
N ARG A 127 29.02 4.17 -5.00
CA ARG A 127 27.83 5.06 -5.11
C ARG A 127 27.10 4.89 -6.43
N GLU A 128 27.84 4.81 -7.52
CA GLU A 128 27.29 4.57 -8.86
C GLU A 128 26.59 3.22 -8.95
N ALA A 129 27.21 2.16 -8.41
CA ALA A 129 26.61 0.84 -8.34
C ALA A 129 25.31 0.83 -7.50
N LEU A 130 25.28 1.52 -6.36
CA LEU A 130 24.09 1.68 -5.54
C LEU A 130 22.97 2.45 -6.27
N LYS A 131 23.33 3.50 -6.99
CA LYS A 131 22.38 4.27 -7.81
C LYS A 131 21.79 3.42 -8.93
N MET A 132 22.63 2.67 -9.67
CA MET A 132 22.18 1.78 -10.73
C MET A 132 21.24 0.69 -10.20
N ALA A 133 21.58 0.05 -9.07
CA ALA A 133 20.72 -0.94 -8.44
C ALA A 133 19.38 -0.33 -8.02
N GLY A 134 19.40 0.88 -7.44
CA GLY A 134 18.20 1.64 -7.08
C GLY A 134 17.33 1.98 -8.27
N THR A 135 17.93 2.35 -9.42
CA THR A 135 17.19 2.61 -10.65
C THR A 135 16.48 1.35 -11.16
N LEU A 136 17.20 0.23 -11.28
CA LEU A 136 16.61 -1.03 -11.74
C LEU A 136 15.49 -1.52 -10.81
N ALA A 137 15.72 -1.45 -9.50
CA ALA A 137 14.71 -1.87 -8.53
C ALA A 137 13.49 -0.92 -8.50
N GLY A 138 13.71 0.39 -8.67
CA GLY A 138 12.65 1.39 -8.71
C GLY A 138 11.68 1.21 -9.88
N ASP A 139 12.23 0.95 -11.08
CA ASP A 139 11.42 0.69 -12.28
C ASP A 139 10.58 -0.59 -12.13
N ASP A 140 11.21 -1.68 -11.68
CA ASP A 140 10.51 -2.94 -11.45
C ASP A 140 9.46 -2.83 -10.36
N LEU A 141 9.80 -2.14 -9.27
CA LEU A 141 8.90 -1.94 -8.14
C LEU A 141 7.67 -1.14 -8.55
N ALA A 142 7.84 -0.05 -9.28
CA ALA A 142 6.73 0.75 -9.77
C ALA A 142 5.79 -0.05 -10.68
N MET A 143 6.34 -0.91 -11.55
CA MET A 143 5.57 -1.77 -12.44
C MET A 143 4.79 -2.85 -11.66
N GLN A 144 5.44 -3.51 -10.69
CA GLN A 144 4.79 -4.54 -9.88
C GLN A 144 3.75 -3.94 -8.93
N LEU A 145 4.03 -2.80 -8.30
CA LEU A 145 3.06 -2.07 -7.49
C LEU A 145 1.81 -1.70 -8.29
N ALA A 146 1.96 -1.18 -9.52
CA ALA A 146 0.82 -0.86 -10.37
C ALA A 146 -0.04 -2.10 -10.65
N THR A 147 0.58 -3.25 -10.82
CA THR A 147 -0.11 -4.53 -11.06
C THR A 147 -0.84 -5.01 -9.81
N GLU A 148 -0.17 -5.00 -8.65
CA GLU A 148 -0.78 -5.41 -7.38
C GLU A 148 -1.89 -4.45 -6.95
N TRP A 149 -1.72 -3.13 -7.14
CA TRP A 149 -2.78 -2.14 -6.89
C TRP A 149 -4.02 -2.38 -7.72
N ARG A 150 -3.86 -2.75 -9.00
CA ARG A 150 -4.99 -3.11 -9.86
C ARG A 150 -5.71 -4.35 -9.35
N LYS A 151 -4.96 -5.39 -8.97
CA LYS A 151 -5.55 -6.62 -8.40
C LYS A 151 -6.29 -6.34 -7.08
N LEU A 152 -5.73 -5.48 -6.22
CA LEU A 152 -6.39 -5.07 -4.97
C LEU A 152 -7.66 -4.27 -5.23
N ALA A 153 -7.64 -3.35 -6.22
CA ALA A 153 -8.81 -2.59 -6.62
C ALA A 153 -9.92 -3.46 -7.27
N GLU A 154 -9.53 -4.59 -7.86
CA GLU A 154 -10.46 -5.57 -8.45
C GLU A 154 -11.02 -6.56 -7.42
N LYS A 155 -10.38 -6.71 -6.25
CA LYS A 155 -10.91 -7.55 -5.17
C LYS A 155 -12.11 -6.86 -4.51
N PRO A 156 -13.24 -7.56 -4.37
CA PRO A 156 -14.36 -7.01 -3.63
C PRO A 156 -13.96 -6.86 -2.16
N SER A 157 -14.19 -5.69 -1.60
CA SER A 157 -14.08 -5.46 -0.17
C SER A 157 -15.41 -5.80 0.50
N GLN A 158 -15.35 -6.40 1.69
CA GLN A 158 -16.54 -6.63 2.49
C GLN A 158 -16.86 -5.37 3.29
N MET A 159 -18.10 -4.91 3.19
CA MET A 159 -18.59 -3.81 4.00
C MET A 159 -19.92 -4.17 4.67
N GLU A 160 -20.14 -3.62 5.84
CA GLU A 160 -21.40 -3.78 6.57
C GLU A 160 -22.35 -2.64 6.22
N VAL A 161 -23.53 -2.99 5.75
CA VAL A 161 -24.61 -2.05 5.46
C VAL A 161 -25.71 -2.26 6.52
N PHE A 162 -25.86 -1.29 7.41
CA PHE A 162 -26.91 -1.25 8.42
C PHE A 162 -28.12 -0.57 7.80
N VAL A 163 -29.23 -1.30 7.73
CA VAL A 163 -30.47 -0.85 7.10
C VAL A 163 -31.56 -0.72 8.16
N GLU A 164 -31.98 0.50 8.47
CA GLU A 164 -33.13 0.78 9.31
C GLU A 164 -34.43 0.86 8.50
N GLY A 165 -35.57 0.66 9.13
CA GLY A 165 -36.87 0.68 8.43
C GLY A 165 -37.22 -0.64 7.75
N THR A 166 -36.54 -1.73 8.09
CA THR A 166 -36.75 -3.06 7.49
C THR A 166 -38.04 -3.76 8.00
N GLY A 167 -38.75 -3.17 8.94
CA GLY A 167 -40.07 -3.63 9.33
C GLY A 167 -41.09 -3.67 8.17
N ASN A 168 -40.93 -2.82 7.17
CA ASN A 168 -41.61 -2.97 5.90
C ASN A 168 -40.82 -3.88 4.95
N LEU A 169 -41.16 -5.17 4.96
CA LEU A 169 -40.48 -6.20 4.19
C LEU A 169 -40.48 -5.91 2.68
N ALA A 170 -41.55 -5.32 2.16
CA ALA A 170 -41.66 -5.00 0.73
C ALA A 170 -40.61 -3.95 0.32
N ASN A 171 -40.44 -2.91 1.13
CA ASN A 171 -39.41 -1.89 0.90
C ASN A 171 -38.00 -2.49 1.04
N PHE A 172 -37.77 -3.32 2.04
CA PHE A 172 -36.48 -3.98 2.22
C PHE A 172 -36.10 -4.89 1.04
N VAL A 173 -37.06 -5.68 0.50
CA VAL A 173 -36.81 -6.52 -0.66
C VAL A 173 -36.46 -5.68 -1.90
N LYS A 174 -37.18 -4.57 -2.14
CA LYS A 174 -36.86 -3.64 -3.23
C LYS A 174 -35.49 -3.00 -3.04
N PHE A 175 -35.16 -2.54 -1.82
CA PHE A 175 -33.85 -2.00 -1.48
C PHE A 175 -32.73 -3.02 -1.78
N ARG A 176 -32.86 -4.25 -1.27
CA ARG A 176 -31.88 -5.30 -1.48
C ARG A 176 -31.70 -5.62 -2.97
N ARG A 177 -32.80 -5.64 -3.74
CA ARG A 177 -32.73 -5.84 -5.19
C ARG A 177 -31.99 -4.71 -5.91
N ALA A 178 -32.27 -3.46 -5.54
CA ALA A 178 -31.56 -2.31 -6.09
C ALA A 178 -30.08 -2.34 -5.75
N LEU A 179 -29.74 -2.67 -4.50
CA LEU A 179 -28.36 -2.82 -4.04
C LEU A 179 -27.61 -3.92 -4.83
N THR A 180 -28.26 -5.05 -5.10
CA THR A 180 -27.70 -6.13 -5.95
C THR A 180 -27.47 -5.67 -7.40
N GLY A 181 -28.27 -4.73 -7.91
CA GLY A 181 -28.14 -4.19 -9.25
C GLY A 181 -27.05 -3.12 -9.42
N ILE A 182 -26.43 -2.66 -8.33
CA ILE A 182 -25.34 -1.69 -8.41
C ILE A 182 -24.10 -2.36 -9.00
N SER A 183 -23.52 -1.73 -10.02
CA SER A 183 -22.28 -2.18 -10.63
C SER A 183 -21.16 -2.26 -9.58
N GLY A 184 -20.48 -3.39 -9.53
CA GLY A 184 -19.43 -3.66 -8.53
C GLY A 184 -19.90 -4.42 -7.29
N VAL A 185 -21.20 -4.58 -7.07
CA VAL A 185 -21.73 -5.48 -6.02
C VAL A 185 -21.67 -6.91 -6.53
N GLU A 186 -20.87 -7.75 -5.90
CA GLU A 186 -20.69 -9.16 -6.26
C GLU A 186 -21.51 -10.11 -5.41
N GLY A 187 -21.81 -9.72 -4.17
CA GLY A 187 -22.58 -10.55 -3.26
C GLY A 187 -23.21 -9.74 -2.13
N ILE A 188 -24.36 -10.21 -1.66
CA ILE A 188 -25.04 -9.65 -0.49
C ILE A 188 -25.48 -10.80 0.42
N ARG A 189 -25.05 -10.76 1.67
CA ARG A 189 -25.42 -11.73 2.70
C ARG A 189 -26.05 -11.01 3.88
N VAL A 190 -27.08 -11.61 4.47
CA VAL A 190 -27.66 -11.10 5.70
C VAL A 190 -26.79 -11.56 6.87
N LYS A 191 -26.30 -10.63 7.68
CA LYS A 191 -25.54 -10.91 8.90
C LYS A 191 -26.46 -11.04 10.12
N GLU A 192 -27.39 -10.08 10.27
CA GLU A 192 -28.28 -10.01 11.40
C GLU A 192 -29.62 -9.40 10.99
N ILE A 193 -30.71 -9.88 11.56
CA ILE A 193 -32.04 -9.32 11.39
C ILE A 193 -32.62 -8.98 12.78
N LYS A 194 -33.04 -7.74 12.95
CA LYS A 194 -33.79 -7.23 14.09
C LYS A 194 -35.16 -6.73 13.62
N PRO A 195 -36.11 -6.46 14.52
CA PRO A 195 -37.48 -6.11 14.13
C PRO A 195 -37.65 -4.96 13.14
N ASN A 196 -36.76 -3.96 13.18
CA ASN A 196 -36.78 -2.80 12.29
C ASN A 196 -35.39 -2.46 11.70
N GLU A 197 -34.43 -3.32 11.90
CA GLU A 197 -33.03 -3.12 11.44
C GLU A 197 -32.48 -4.42 10.88
N THR A 198 -31.77 -4.35 9.77
CA THR A 198 -31.07 -5.51 9.18
C THR A 198 -29.64 -5.12 8.84
N THR A 199 -28.69 -5.95 9.25
CA THR A 199 -27.28 -5.78 8.85
C THR A 199 -26.97 -6.71 7.68
N LEU A 200 -26.50 -6.12 6.60
CA LEU A 200 -26.06 -6.83 5.40
C LEU A 200 -24.53 -6.78 5.32
N ILE A 201 -23.92 -7.88 4.88
CA ILE A 201 -22.55 -7.89 4.39
C ILE A 201 -22.62 -7.80 2.88
N VAL A 202 -21.97 -6.78 2.32
CA VAL A 202 -21.93 -6.52 0.88
C VAL A 202 -20.49 -6.69 0.40
N ASP A 203 -20.30 -7.60 -0.55
CA ASP A 203 -19.04 -7.76 -1.27
C ASP A 203 -19.06 -6.78 -2.46
N TYR A 204 -18.27 -5.69 -2.37
CA TYR A 204 -18.29 -4.59 -3.34
C TYR A 204 -16.91 -4.27 -3.90
N LYS A 205 -16.80 -4.12 -5.23
CA LYS A 205 -15.59 -3.63 -5.91
C LYS A 205 -15.56 -2.11 -5.90
N GLY A 206 -14.99 -1.52 -4.87
CA GLY A 206 -14.86 -0.09 -4.70
C GLY A 206 -14.87 0.35 -3.25
N LYS A 207 -14.93 1.66 -3.04
CA LYS A 207 -14.99 2.27 -1.71
C LYS A 207 -16.43 2.43 -1.23
N THR A 208 -16.63 2.48 0.07
CA THR A 208 -17.96 2.67 0.69
C THR A 208 -18.67 3.94 0.20
N GLU A 209 -17.89 5.03 -0.04
CA GLU A 209 -18.43 6.29 -0.56
C GLU A 209 -18.99 6.13 -1.99
N GLN A 210 -18.36 5.27 -2.80
CA GLN A 210 -18.84 4.99 -4.16
C GLN A 210 -20.13 4.18 -4.13
N LEU A 211 -20.23 3.19 -3.24
CA LEU A 211 -21.47 2.43 -3.03
C LEU A 211 -22.60 3.36 -2.56
N ALA A 212 -22.31 4.23 -1.57
CA ALA A 212 -23.26 5.21 -1.08
C ALA A 212 -23.77 6.13 -2.19
N SER A 213 -22.86 6.67 -3.01
CA SER A 213 -23.21 7.52 -4.15
C SER A 213 -24.05 6.78 -5.18
N ALA A 214 -23.69 5.54 -5.52
CA ALA A 214 -24.45 4.70 -6.45
C ALA A 214 -25.85 4.38 -5.90
N LEU A 215 -25.97 4.18 -4.60
CA LEU A 215 -27.26 3.93 -3.93
C LEU A 215 -28.17 5.16 -3.95
N MET A 216 -27.62 6.35 -3.74
CA MET A 216 -28.36 7.62 -3.83
C MET A 216 -28.90 7.91 -5.24
N LEU A 217 -28.29 7.38 -6.27
CA LEU A 217 -28.76 7.51 -7.65
C LEU A 217 -29.89 6.54 -8.00
N GLN A 218 -30.17 5.55 -7.14
CA GLN A 218 -31.29 4.65 -7.36
C GLN A 218 -32.63 5.35 -7.06
N ASN A 219 -33.63 5.12 -7.88
CA ASN A 219 -34.97 5.66 -7.70
C ASN A 219 -35.87 4.59 -7.03
N PHE A 220 -36.46 4.94 -5.89
CA PHE A 220 -37.38 4.08 -5.17
C PHE A 220 -38.77 4.72 -5.17
N GLU A 221 -39.69 4.14 -5.94
CA GLU A 221 -41.03 4.72 -6.18
C GLU A 221 -41.88 4.92 -4.90
N ASN A 222 -41.71 4.05 -3.88
CA ASN A 222 -42.61 4.00 -2.73
C ASN A 222 -41.93 4.36 -1.40
N PHE A 223 -40.62 4.61 -1.38
CA PHE A 223 -39.86 4.98 -0.21
C PHE A 223 -38.59 5.74 -0.57
N GLY A 224 -38.07 6.50 0.36
CA GLY A 224 -36.77 7.16 0.22
C GLY A 224 -35.66 6.34 0.91
N VAL A 225 -34.43 6.55 0.48
CA VAL A 225 -33.23 6.02 1.15
C VAL A 225 -32.45 7.21 1.67
N ASN A 226 -32.24 7.26 2.98
CA ASN A 226 -31.43 8.29 3.64
C ASN A 226 -30.15 7.65 4.15
N ILE A 227 -28.97 8.16 3.72
CA ILE A 227 -27.67 7.72 4.18
C ILE A 227 -27.20 8.73 5.21
N TYR A 228 -26.94 8.27 6.44
CA TYR A 228 -26.61 9.16 7.56
C TYR A 228 -25.23 8.89 8.19
N GLU A 229 -24.57 7.78 7.82
CA GLU A 229 -23.20 7.52 8.25
C GLU A 229 -22.46 6.71 7.18
N ILE A 230 -21.24 7.17 6.85
CA ILE A 230 -20.34 6.52 5.90
C ILE A 230 -18.95 6.43 6.55
N ASN A 231 -18.45 5.20 6.72
CA ASN A 231 -17.11 4.92 7.20
C ASN A 231 -16.38 3.99 6.22
N LYS A 232 -15.09 3.75 6.40
CA LYS A 232 -14.28 2.90 5.48
C LYS A 232 -14.90 1.53 5.16
N GLN A 233 -15.61 0.91 6.12
CA GLN A 233 -16.19 -0.44 5.97
C GLN A 233 -17.67 -0.51 6.36
N ASN A 234 -18.26 0.61 6.79
CA ASN A 234 -19.62 0.65 7.30
C ASN A 234 -20.45 1.74 6.60
N LEU A 235 -21.66 1.37 6.22
CA LEU A 235 -22.68 2.27 5.66
C LEU A 235 -23.97 2.13 6.46
N LYS A 236 -24.52 3.24 6.96
CA LYS A 236 -25.82 3.23 7.62
C LYS A 236 -26.85 3.95 6.77
N VAL A 237 -27.95 3.28 6.54
CA VAL A 237 -29.05 3.76 5.70
C VAL A 237 -30.39 3.57 6.41
N ALA A 238 -31.31 4.50 6.20
CA ALA A 238 -32.70 4.40 6.66
C ALA A 238 -33.65 4.37 5.47
N LEU A 239 -34.58 3.42 5.48
CA LEU A 239 -35.69 3.36 4.53
C LEU A 239 -36.85 4.18 5.07
N VAL A 240 -37.16 5.30 4.41
CA VAL A 240 -38.21 6.25 4.82
C VAL A 240 -39.40 6.08 3.91
N SER A 241 -40.56 5.70 4.44
CA SER A 241 -41.79 5.60 3.65
C SER A 241 -42.21 7.00 3.15
N ASN A 242 -42.45 7.13 1.85
CA ASN A 242 -43.08 8.34 1.30
C ASN A 242 -44.52 8.34 1.83
N GLN A 243 -44.88 9.36 2.60
CA GLN A 243 -46.26 9.61 3.03
C GLN A 243 -47.10 10.08 1.85
#